data_67b34f0138d6c02b68b3914d022ec14b
#
_entry.id   67b34f0138d6c02b68b3914d022ec14b
#
_cell.length_a   1.000
_cell.length_b   1.000
_cell.length_c   1.000
_cell.angle_alpha   90.00
_cell.angle_beta   90.00
_cell.angle_gamma   90.00
#
_symmetry.space_group_name_H-M   'P 1'
#
loop_
_entity.id
_entity.type
_entity.pdbx_description
1 polymer ?
#
loop_
_entity_poly.entity_id
_entity_poly.type
_entity_poly.pdbx_seq_one_letter_code
_entity_poly.pdbx_strand_id
1 'polypeptide(L)'
;MPAQDVRYLVKKDIWDSYYKFTVERNPFDKMVSLYFWKKGDQKFGNMYDFLTKGGLNNFLSYDIYAINGVVAVNKVYDYNDLDAMCRDLSQKLQLSEPLEMPNHKAKSVTRKVKKYNDLLDKKSIEQIKIIFAREIALMNYKYWITKLPYMN
;
A
#
# COMPACT_ATOMS: atom_id res chain seq x y z
N MET A 1 -3.77 -13.34 -1.41
CA MET A 1 -4.71 -13.91 -2.41
C MET A 1 -5.48 -12.76 -3.01
N PRO A 2 -5.57 -12.64 -4.34
CA PRO A 2 -6.38 -11.61 -5.00
C PRO A 2 -7.88 -11.76 -4.71
N ALA A 3 -8.61 -10.65 -4.76
CA ALA A 3 -10.06 -10.62 -4.55
C ALA A 3 -10.82 -11.52 -5.53
N GLN A 4 -10.33 -11.63 -6.76
CA GLN A 4 -10.87 -12.54 -7.76
C GLN A 4 -10.80 -14.01 -7.32
N ASP A 5 -9.68 -14.43 -6.75
CA ASP A 5 -9.50 -15.80 -6.27
C ASP A 5 -10.39 -16.08 -5.05
N VAL A 6 -10.47 -15.12 -4.13
CA VAL A 6 -11.38 -15.22 -2.97
C VAL A 6 -12.82 -15.36 -3.45
N ARG A 7 -13.26 -14.50 -4.39
CA ARG A 7 -14.61 -14.54 -4.95
C ARG A 7 -14.93 -15.88 -5.62
N TYR A 8 -13.95 -16.50 -6.24
CA TYR A 8 -14.11 -17.83 -6.86
C TYR A 8 -14.24 -18.94 -5.82
N LEU A 9 -13.48 -18.85 -4.72
CA LEU A 9 -13.43 -19.88 -3.68
C LEU A 9 -14.62 -19.85 -2.72
N VAL A 10 -15.20 -18.67 -2.46
CA VAL A 10 -16.36 -18.56 -1.57
C VAL A 10 -17.66 -18.56 -2.37
N LYS A 11 -18.75 -18.99 -1.75
CA LYS A 11 -20.08 -18.92 -2.37
C LYS A 11 -20.49 -17.47 -2.58
N LYS A 12 -21.35 -17.25 -3.59
CA LYS A 12 -21.81 -15.91 -3.97
C LYS A 12 -22.46 -15.15 -2.82
N ASP A 13 -23.30 -15.80 -2.04
CA ASP A 13 -23.97 -15.22 -0.87
C ASP A 13 -22.98 -14.76 0.20
N ILE A 14 -21.92 -15.54 0.45
CA ILE A 14 -20.82 -15.16 1.36
C ILE A 14 -20.09 -13.95 0.80
N TRP A 15 -19.71 -13.98 -0.48
CA TRP A 15 -19.02 -12.86 -1.10
C TRP A 15 -19.85 -11.57 -1.03
N ASP A 16 -21.13 -11.64 -1.29
CA ASP A 16 -22.00 -10.47 -1.35
C ASP A 16 -22.31 -9.91 0.04
N SER A 17 -22.43 -10.76 1.07
CA SER A 17 -22.81 -10.34 2.44
C SER A 17 -21.65 -9.85 3.30
N TYR A 18 -20.43 -10.33 3.06
CA TYR A 18 -19.28 -9.96 3.88
C TYR A 18 -18.77 -8.56 3.53
N TYR A 19 -18.41 -7.81 4.57
CA TYR A 19 -17.73 -6.54 4.39
C TYR A 19 -16.26 -6.76 4.02
N LYS A 20 -15.88 -6.31 2.84
CA LYS A 20 -14.54 -6.48 2.27
C LYS A 20 -13.80 -5.15 2.34
N PHE A 21 -12.57 -5.17 2.83
CA PHE A 21 -11.73 -3.99 2.85
C PHE A 21 -10.27 -4.32 2.57
N THR A 22 -9.52 -3.30 2.26
CA THR A 22 -8.06 -3.35 2.11
C THR A 22 -7.43 -2.07 2.63
N VAL A 23 -6.12 -2.11 2.77
CA VAL A 23 -5.31 -0.94 3.11
C VAL A 23 -4.37 -0.64 1.96
N GLU A 24 -4.41 0.59 1.46
CA GLU A 24 -3.48 1.06 0.44
C GLU A 24 -2.50 2.07 1.05
N ARG A 25 -1.28 2.06 0.55
CA ARG A 25 -0.22 2.94 0.99
C ARG A 25 0.23 3.82 -0.16
N ASN A 26 0.56 5.09 0.14
CA ASN A 26 1.09 6.00 -0.86
C ASN A 26 2.21 5.33 -1.67
N PRO A 27 2.09 5.19 -3.01
CA PRO A 27 3.03 4.45 -3.84
C PRO A 27 4.48 4.91 -3.74
N PHE A 28 4.71 6.19 -3.52
CA PHE A 28 6.06 6.73 -3.36
C PHE A 28 6.71 6.18 -2.09
N ASP A 29 5.98 6.16 -0.98
CA ASP A 29 6.45 5.57 0.27
C ASP A 29 6.55 4.04 0.19
N LYS A 30 5.56 3.41 -0.43
CA LYS A 30 5.53 1.97 -0.65
C LYS A 30 6.75 1.49 -1.43
N MET A 31 7.14 2.19 -2.50
CA MET A 31 8.30 1.83 -3.33
C MET A 31 9.62 1.98 -2.60
N VAL A 32 9.79 3.04 -1.81
CA VAL A 32 10.98 3.19 -0.97
C VAL A 32 11.09 2.06 0.05
N SER A 33 9.99 1.73 0.71
CA SER A 33 9.94 0.63 1.67
C SER A 33 10.28 -0.72 1.01
N LEU A 34 9.69 -1.00 -0.16
CA LEU A 34 9.91 -2.23 -0.91
C LEU A 34 11.34 -2.36 -1.42
N TYR A 35 11.94 -1.25 -1.88
CA TYR A 35 13.30 -1.20 -2.36
C TYR A 35 14.28 -1.68 -1.29
N PHE A 36 14.19 -1.15 -0.07
CA PHE A 36 15.06 -1.60 1.03
C PHE A 36 14.73 -3.00 1.49
N TRP A 37 13.45 -3.37 1.56
CA TRP A 37 13.06 -4.71 1.96
C TRP A 37 13.60 -5.79 1.00
N LYS A 38 13.60 -5.52 -0.31
CA LYS A 38 14.15 -6.42 -1.32
C LYS A 38 15.67 -6.28 -1.55
N LYS A 39 16.36 -5.49 -0.72
CA LYS A 39 17.78 -5.16 -0.89
C LYS A 39 18.08 -4.58 -2.26
N GLY A 40 17.23 -3.66 -2.70
CA GLY A 40 17.31 -3.03 -4.02
C GLY A 40 18.60 -2.24 -4.23
N ASP A 41 19.14 -1.65 -3.17
CA ASP A 41 20.44 -0.97 -3.12
C ASP A 41 21.61 -1.90 -3.55
N GLN A 42 21.51 -3.18 -3.19
CA GLN A 42 22.53 -4.17 -3.55
C GLN A 42 22.31 -4.79 -4.94
N LYS A 43 21.04 -4.94 -5.36
CA LYS A 43 20.67 -5.66 -6.58
C LYS A 43 20.53 -4.77 -7.81
N PHE A 44 20.09 -3.53 -7.65
CA PHE A 44 19.74 -2.63 -8.75
C PHE A 44 20.51 -1.30 -8.71
N GLY A 45 21.11 -0.94 -7.58
CA GLY A 45 21.88 0.28 -7.39
C GLY A 45 21.04 1.55 -7.25
N ASN A 46 19.94 1.71 -8.00
CA ASN A 46 19.06 2.88 -7.93
C ASN A 46 17.58 2.50 -8.06
N MET A 47 16.70 3.44 -7.71
CA MET A 47 15.25 3.21 -7.70
C MET A 47 14.68 3.01 -9.11
N TYR A 48 15.15 3.76 -10.10
CA TYR A 48 14.64 3.64 -11.46
C TYR A 48 14.90 2.23 -12.03
N ASP A 49 16.09 1.71 -11.84
CA ASP A 49 16.45 0.35 -12.26
C ASP A 49 15.63 -0.70 -11.50
N PHE A 50 15.40 -0.50 -10.21
CA PHE A 50 14.51 -1.36 -9.43
C PHE A 50 13.08 -1.39 -10.00
N LEU A 51 12.54 -0.25 -10.38
CA LEU A 51 11.18 -0.16 -10.94
C LEU A 51 11.06 -0.80 -12.32
N THR A 52 12.13 -0.74 -13.15
CA THR A 52 12.09 -1.12 -14.58
C THR A 52 12.72 -2.46 -14.89
N LYS A 53 13.62 -2.98 -14.05
CA LYS A 53 14.40 -4.20 -14.30
C LYS A 53 13.98 -5.39 -13.43
N GLY A 54 12.71 -5.48 -13.03
CA GLY A 54 12.15 -6.64 -12.34
C GLY A 54 12.13 -6.56 -10.81
N GLY A 55 12.47 -5.43 -10.19
CA GLY A 55 12.36 -5.26 -8.75
C GLY A 55 10.92 -5.37 -8.23
N LEU A 56 9.95 -5.08 -9.09
CA LEU A 56 8.52 -5.13 -8.76
C LEU A 56 7.87 -6.51 -8.90
N ASN A 57 8.56 -7.50 -9.48
CA ASN A 57 7.97 -8.81 -9.83
C ASN A 57 6.78 -9.20 -8.95
N ASN A 58 5.58 -9.23 -9.54
CA ASN A 58 4.30 -9.57 -8.92
C ASN A 58 3.85 -8.65 -7.76
N PHE A 59 4.32 -7.39 -7.70
CA PHE A 59 3.97 -6.45 -6.65
C PHE A 59 3.07 -5.31 -7.16
N LEU A 60 1.91 -5.66 -7.71
CA LEU A 60 0.88 -4.69 -8.10
C LEU A 60 -0.31 -4.83 -7.15
N SER A 61 -0.46 -3.88 -6.22
CA SER A 61 -1.46 -3.96 -5.16
C SER A 61 -2.89 -3.75 -5.66
N TYR A 62 -3.11 -2.94 -6.68
CA TYR A 62 -4.44 -2.68 -7.21
C TYR A 62 -5.16 -3.96 -7.64
N ASP A 63 -4.46 -4.84 -8.34
CA ASP A 63 -5.03 -6.09 -8.85
C ASP A 63 -5.31 -7.12 -7.72
N ILE A 64 -4.81 -6.88 -6.50
CA ILE A 64 -5.14 -7.71 -5.33
C ILE A 64 -6.57 -7.47 -4.87
N TYR A 65 -7.07 -6.23 -4.96
CA TYR A 65 -8.40 -5.86 -4.48
C TYR A 65 -9.36 -5.40 -5.59
N ALA A 66 -8.94 -5.52 -6.85
CA ALA A 66 -9.77 -5.27 -8.03
C ALA A 66 -10.09 -6.58 -8.79
N ILE A 67 -11.22 -6.59 -9.46
CA ILE A 67 -11.64 -7.65 -10.39
C ILE A 67 -11.96 -6.98 -11.72
N ASN A 68 -11.32 -7.42 -12.78
CA ASN A 68 -11.44 -6.84 -14.12
C ASN A 68 -11.19 -5.30 -14.13
N GLY A 69 -10.22 -4.85 -13.32
CA GLY A 69 -9.86 -3.43 -13.21
C GLY A 69 -10.80 -2.57 -12.37
N VAL A 70 -11.86 -3.15 -11.79
CA VAL A 70 -12.82 -2.46 -10.92
C VAL A 70 -12.55 -2.86 -9.46
N VAL A 71 -12.51 -1.87 -8.55
CA VAL A 71 -12.37 -2.13 -7.11
C VAL A 71 -13.51 -3.02 -6.63
N ALA A 72 -13.17 -4.17 -6.07
CA ALA A 72 -14.09 -5.23 -5.65
C ALA A 72 -14.30 -5.30 -4.13
N VAL A 73 -13.69 -4.39 -3.39
CA VAL A 73 -13.85 -4.27 -1.94
C VAL A 73 -14.78 -3.09 -1.59
N ASN A 74 -15.40 -3.14 -0.42
CA ASN A 74 -16.33 -2.11 0.04
C ASN A 74 -15.60 -0.82 0.44
N LYS A 75 -14.35 -0.92 0.92
CA LYS A 75 -13.54 0.22 1.33
C LYS A 75 -12.04 -0.02 1.16
N VAL A 76 -11.34 1.01 0.72
CA VAL A 76 -9.88 1.07 0.71
C VAL A 76 -9.48 2.13 1.74
N TYR A 77 -8.74 1.72 2.77
CA TYR A 77 -8.25 2.61 3.82
C TYR A 77 -6.84 3.11 3.50
N ASP A 78 -6.50 4.29 3.98
CA ASP A 78 -5.13 4.81 3.88
C ASP A 78 -4.24 4.20 4.98
N TYR A 79 -3.09 3.71 4.62
CA TYR A 79 -2.07 3.20 5.54
C TYR A 79 -1.61 4.25 6.55
N ASN A 80 -1.70 5.53 6.21
CA ASN A 80 -1.29 6.61 7.10
C ASN A 80 -2.31 6.90 8.22
N ASP A 81 -3.52 6.33 8.15
CA ASP A 81 -4.57 6.53 9.15
C ASP A 81 -5.22 5.20 9.55
N LEU A 82 -4.40 4.28 10.06
CA LEU A 82 -4.86 2.98 10.54
C LEU A 82 -5.75 3.08 11.78
N ASP A 83 -5.58 4.12 12.58
CA ASP A 83 -6.45 4.35 13.75
C ASP A 83 -7.88 4.72 13.31
N ALA A 84 -8.04 5.52 12.25
CA ALA A 84 -9.35 5.78 11.66
C ALA A 84 -9.96 4.49 11.07
N MET A 85 -9.14 3.65 10.44
CA MET A 85 -9.59 2.33 9.97
C MET A 85 -10.12 1.48 11.13
N CYS A 86 -9.36 1.39 12.22
CA CYS A 86 -9.76 0.60 13.40
C CYS A 86 -11.10 1.09 13.99
N ARG A 87 -11.26 2.41 14.12
CA ARG A 87 -12.53 3.02 14.60
C ARG A 87 -13.71 2.70 13.68
N ASP A 88 -13.53 2.91 12.36
CA ASP A 88 -14.60 2.66 11.38
C ASP A 88 -14.99 1.18 11.30
N LEU A 89 -14.03 0.27 11.35
CA LEU A 89 -14.29 -1.17 11.36
C LEU A 89 -14.97 -1.62 12.65
N SER A 90 -14.53 -1.14 13.80
CA SER A 90 -15.16 -1.46 15.10
C SER A 90 -16.62 -1.07 15.11
N GLN A 91 -16.94 0.14 14.63
CA GLN A 91 -18.30 0.63 14.55
C GLN A 91 -19.12 -0.16 13.51
N LYS A 92 -18.58 -0.38 12.32
CA LYS A 92 -19.29 -1.05 11.24
C LYS A 92 -19.58 -2.50 11.51
N LEU A 93 -18.68 -3.20 12.18
CA LEU A 93 -18.82 -4.61 12.55
C LEU A 93 -19.45 -4.79 13.94
N GLN A 94 -19.82 -3.70 14.61
CA GLN A 94 -20.46 -3.69 15.93
C GLN A 94 -19.67 -4.55 16.94
N LEU A 95 -18.34 -4.38 16.96
CA LEU A 95 -17.48 -5.16 17.85
C LEU A 95 -17.71 -4.75 19.29
N SER A 96 -17.76 -5.72 20.19
CA SER A 96 -17.88 -5.50 21.63
C SER A 96 -16.68 -4.77 22.21
N GLU A 97 -15.50 -5.02 21.64
CA GLU A 97 -14.25 -4.33 21.98
C GLU A 97 -13.71 -3.62 20.73
N PRO A 98 -13.29 -2.34 20.83
CA PRO A 98 -12.71 -1.61 19.72
C PRO A 98 -11.41 -2.25 19.23
N LEU A 99 -11.22 -2.24 17.91
CA LEU A 99 -9.92 -2.60 17.33
C LEU A 99 -8.90 -1.50 17.65
N GLU A 100 -7.72 -1.90 18.06
CA GLU A 100 -6.60 -1.01 18.30
C GLU A 100 -5.36 -1.47 17.52
N MET A 101 -4.61 -0.51 17.01
CA MET A 101 -3.32 -0.83 16.40
C MET A 101 -2.29 -1.16 17.49
N PRO A 102 -1.56 -2.29 17.37
CA PRO A 102 -0.52 -2.62 18.33
C PRO A 102 0.60 -1.56 18.31
N ASN A 103 1.03 -1.14 19.49
CA ASN A 103 2.09 -0.12 19.68
C ASN A 103 3.49 -0.54 19.21
N HIS A 104 3.62 -1.64 18.47
CA HIS A 104 4.91 -2.16 18.01
C HIS A 104 5.34 -1.56 16.68
N LYS A 105 6.31 -0.68 16.70
CA LYS A 105 7.04 -0.20 15.51
C LYS A 105 7.96 -1.31 14.97
N ALA A 106 7.40 -2.39 14.46
CA ALA A 106 8.13 -3.62 14.13
C ALA A 106 9.19 -3.49 13.02
N LYS A 107 9.29 -2.38 12.26
CA LYS A 107 10.15 -2.28 11.07
C LYS A 107 10.89 -0.96 10.88
N SER A 108 11.05 -0.12 11.90
CA SER A 108 11.77 1.15 11.78
C SER A 108 13.30 0.99 11.62
N VAL A 109 13.85 -0.17 11.99
CA VAL A 109 15.31 -0.41 12.09
C VAL A 109 15.97 -0.68 10.73
N THR A 110 15.24 -1.14 9.71
CA THR A 110 15.81 -1.51 8.40
C THR A 110 15.91 -0.36 7.40
N ARG A 111 15.37 0.80 7.72
CA ARG A 111 15.31 1.94 6.80
C ARG A 111 16.57 2.81 6.93
N LYS A 112 17.50 2.66 6.00
CA LYS A 112 18.77 3.41 5.98
C LYS A 112 18.63 4.89 5.55
N VAL A 113 17.53 5.26 4.87
CA VAL A 113 17.31 6.60 4.33
C VAL A 113 16.22 7.31 5.09
N LYS A 114 16.55 8.49 5.63
CA LYS A 114 15.63 9.30 6.43
C LYS A 114 14.66 10.14 5.59
N LYS A 115 14.94 10.35 4.29
CA LYS A 115 14.12 11.18 3.40
C LYS A 115 13.87 10.44 2.08
N TYR A 116 12.64 10.44 1.58
CA TYR A 116 12.28 9.90 0.25
C TYR A 116 13.02 10.62 -0.87
N ASN A 117 13.16 11.94 -0.72
CA ASN A 117 13.74 12.81 -1.74
C ASN A 117 15.17 12.42 -2.11
N ASP A 118 15.90 11.78 -1.21
CA ASP A 118 17.27 11.35 -1.45
C ASP A 118 17.36 10.10 -2.33
N LEU A 119 16.24 9.37 -2.47
CA LEU A 119 16.18 8.12 -3.24
C LEU A 119 15.35 8.24 -4.53
N LEU A 120 14.38 9.15 -4.56
CA LEU A 120 13.45 9.33 -5.67
C LEU A 120 13.87 10.51 -6.54
N ASP A 121 14.61 10.22 -7.60
CA ASP A 121 14.87 11.19 -8.65
C ASP A 121 13.64 11.43 -9.55
N LYS A 122 13.69 12.43 -10.42
CA LYS A 122 12.58 12.79 -11.31
C LYS A 122 12.11 11.61 -12.16
N LYS A 123 13.04 10.78 -12.66
CA LYS A 123 12.70 9.61 -13.51
C LYS A 123 11.96 8.54 -12.70
N SER A 124 12.41 8.26 -11.49
CA SER A 124 11.76 7.31 -10.58
C SER A 124 10.36 7.78 -10.17
N ILE A 125 10.19 9.09 -9.91
CA ILE A 125 8.89 9.68 -9.58
C ILE A 125 7.91 9.50 -10.73
N GLU A 126 8.29 9.85 -11.97
CA GLU A 126 7.44 9.68 -13.14
C GLU A 126 7.12 8.20 -13.40
N GLN A 127 8.09 7.32 -13.22
CA GLN A 127 7.87 5.87 -13.37
C GLN A 127 6.87 5.34 -12.34
N ILE A 128 6.96 5.78 -11.08
CA ILE A 128 5.98 5.42 -10.03
C ILE A 128 4.59 5.91 -10.41
N LYS A 129 4.45 7.14 -10.91
CA LYS A 129 3.16 7.68 -11.36
C LYS A 129 2.53 6.85 -12.47
N ILE A 130 3.32 6.36 -13.41
CA ILE A 130 2.85 5.51 -14.50
C ILE A 130 2.40 4.15 -13.97
N ILE A 131 3.24 3.48 -13.20
CA ILE A 131 2.99 2.12 -12.70
C ILE A 131 1.78 2.09 -11.76
N PHE A 132 1.64 3.08 -10.88
CA PHE A 132 0.62 3.15 -9.84
C PHE A 132 -0.46 4.21 -10.10
N ALA A 133 -0.73 4.51 -11.37
CA ALA A 133 -1.69 5.54 -11.76
C ALA A 133 -3.09 5.30 -11.16
N ARG A 134 -3.52 4.03 -11.10
CA ARG A 134 -4.83 3.64 -10.56
C ARG A 134 -4.94 3.88 -9.06
N GLU A 135 -3.93 3.47 -8.29
CA GLU A 135 -3.88 3.69 -6.83
C GLU A 135 -3.78 5.18 -6.50
N ILE A 136 -2.97 5.92 -7.26
CA ILE A 136 -2.83 7.37 -7.10
C ILE A 136 -4.16 8.08 -7.35
N ALA A 137 -4.87 7.71 -8.41
CA ALA A 137 -6.18 8.30 -8.73
C ALA A 137 -7.24 7.92 -7.70
N LEU A 138 -7.29 6.64 -7.29
CA LEU A 138 -8.27 6.12 -6.32
C LEU A 138 -8.18 6.82 -4.96
N MET A 139 -6.95 7.01 -4.47
CA MET A 139 -6.68 7.54 -3.12
C MET A 139 -6.29 9.02 -3.12
N ASN A 140 -6.24 9.67 -4.29
CA ASN A 140 -5.76 11.05 -4.47
C ASN A 140 -4.35 11.25 -3.87
N TYR A 141 -3.48 10.27 -4.01
CA TYR A 141 -2.12 10.36 -3.49
C TYR A 141 -1.30 11.41 -4.22
N LYS A 142 -0.48 12.11 -3.47
CA LYS A 142 0.45 13.11 -3.99
C LYS A 142 1.88 12.74 -3.62
N TYR A 143 2.83 13.12 -4.47
CA TYR A 143 4.23 13.13 -4.10
C TYR A 143 4.49 14.32 -3.18
N TRP A 144 4.77 14.05 -1.90
CA TRP A 144 5.06 15.09 -0.93
C TRP A 144 6.57 15.34 -0.85
N ILE A 145 6.97 16.58 -1.06
CA ILE A 145 8.35 17.03 -0.84
C ILE A 145 8.62 17.23 0.67
N THR A 146 7.61 17.12 1.51
CA THR A 146 7.66 17.49 2.93
C THR A 146 7.87 16.29 3.87
N LYS A 147 8.51 16.58 5.00
CA LYS A 147 8.87 15.69 6.11
C LYS A 147 7.77 14.70 6.50
N LEU A 148 8.13 13.44 6.69
CA LEU A 148 7.28 12.47 7.38
C LEU A 148 6.99 12.94 8.82
N PRO A 149 5.73 12.84 9.29
CA PRO A 149 5.37 13.27 10.64
C PRO A 149 5.91 12.37 11.78
N TYR A 150 6.71 11.36 11.48
CA TYR A 150 7.19 10.37 12.46
C TYR A 150 8.70 10.45 12.74
N MET A 151 9.29 11.63 12.65
CA MET A 151 10.68 11.86 13.03
C MET A 151 10.76 12.93 14.13
N ASN A 152 10.39 12.55 15.33
CA ASN A 152 10.91 13.11 16.57
C ASN A 152 11.51 11.97 17.40
#